data_22fcbd42b47ca8a0a7edd0f655f88789
#
_entry.id   22fcbd42b47ca8a0a7edd0f655f88789
#
_cell.length_a   1.000
_cell.length_b   1.000
_cell.length_c   1.000
_cell.angle_alpha   90.00
_cell.angle_beta   90.00
_cell.angle_gamma   90.00
#
_symmetry.space_group_name_H-M   'P 1'
#
loop_
_entity.id
_entity.type
_entity.pdbx_description
1 polymer ?
#
loop_
_entity_poly.entity_id
_entity_poly.type
_entity_poly.pdbx_seq_one_letter_code
_entity_poly.pdbx_strand_id
1 'polypeptide(L)'
;DFGIEVESASDAGLLLLSNLGNTRADMQYLVKCLQQIDKSSYSDICYLENKKHMPMLTPIIKMSLREAFYSKKETIPKDLAIGRISAEVIAECPPGIAILLPGELITESHLPYLADYDFIEVVA
;
A
#
# COMPACT_ATOMS: atom_id res chain seq x y z
N ASP A 1 -5.37 13.64 -18.78
CA ASP A 1 -4.34 13.88 -17.76
C ASP A 1 -4.35 15.36 -17.39
N PHE A 2 -4.48 15.68 -16.10
CA PHE A 2 -4.53 17.05 -15.58
C PHE A 2 -3.24 17.46 -14.85
N GLY A 3 -2.23 16.58 -14.83
CA GLY A 3 -0.98 16.84 -14.10
C GLY A 3 -1.16 16.97 -12.59
N ILE A 4 -2.19 16.32 -12.03
CA ILE A 4 -2.46 16.25 -10.58
C ILE A 4 -2.21 14.83 -10.13
N GLU A 5 -1.33 14.66 -9.17
CA GLU A 5 -1.10 13.39 -8.51
C GLU A 5 -2.02 13.27 -7.29
N VAL A 6 -2.54 12.08 -7.08
CA VAL A 6 -3.40 11.75 -5.94
C VAL A 6 -2.66 10.86 -4.97
N GLU A 7 -2.91 11.04 -3.67
CA GLU A 7 -2.34 10.17 -2.64
C GLU A 7 -2.89 8.75 -2.75
N SER A 8 -4.19 8.63 -2.95
CA SER A 8 -4.83 7.35 -3.25
C SER A 8 -6.14 7.53 -4.00
N ALA A 9 -6.53 6.49 -4.73
CA ALA A 9 -7.81 6.39 -5.42
C ALA A 9 -8.48 5.07 -5.05
N SER A 10 -9.77 5.11 -4.76
CA SER A 10 -10.60 3.94 -4.47
C SER A 10 -11.99 4.12 -5.06
N ASP A 11 -12.82 3.08 -4.97
CA ASP A 11 -14.23 3.16 -5.39
C ASP A 11 -15.02 4.20 -4.59
N ALA A 12 -14.57 4.51 -3.37
CA ALA A 12 -15.20 5.50 -2.49
C ALA A 12 -14.78 6.93 -2.81
N GLY A 13 -13.64 7.16 -3.51
CA GLY A 13 -13.19 8.50 -3.84
C GLY A 13 -11.69 8.64 -4.01
N LEU A 14 -11.28 9.90 -4.09
CA LEU A 14 -9.90 10.32 -4.23
C LEU A 14 -9.42 10.96 -2.93
N LEU A 15 -8.24 10.57 -2.47
CA LEU A 15 -7.52 11.24 -1.39
C LEU A 15 -6.43 12.13 -2.00
N LEU A 16 -6.46 13.40 -1.65
CA LEU A 16 -5.48 14.37 -2.07
C LEU A 16 -4.83 15.01 -0.83
N LEU A 17 -3.53 15.22 -0.88
CA LEU A 17 -2.79 15.92 0.16
C LEU A 17 -2.55 17.37 -0.25
N SER A 18 -2.91 18.30 0.63
CA SER A 18 -2.55 19.71 0.49
C SER A 18 -1.56 20.11 1.58
N ASN A 19 -0.67 21.03 1.27
CA ASN A 19 0.35 21.52 2.21
C ASN A 19 0.53 23.04 2.11
N LEU A 20 1.44 23.59 2.92
CA LEU A 20 1.71 25.03 2.96
C LEU A 20 2.24 25.62 1.64
N GLY A 21 2.73 24.79 0.72
CA GLY A 21 3.19 25.21 -0.60
C GLY A 21 2.06 25.39 -1.60
N ASN A 22 0.86 24.85 -1.32
CA ASN A 22 -0.27 24.99 -2.21
C ASN A 22 -0.87 26.40 -2.13
N THR A 23 -1.12 26.97 -3.30
CA THR A 23 -1.71 28.29 -3.44
C THR A 23 -3.22 28.22 -3.65
N ARG A 24 -3.89 29.37 -3.52
CA ARG A 24 -5.31 29.48 -3.89
C ARG A 24 -5.54 29.14 -5.38
N ALA A 25 -4.58 29.44 -6.24
CA ALA A 25 -4.67 29.14 -7.67
C ALA A 25 -4.66 27.63 -7.91
N ASP A 26 -3.84 26.87 -7.17
CA ASP A 26 -3.79 25.41 -7.27
C ASP A 26 -5.12 24.78 -6.86
N MET A 27 -5.74 25.27 -5.79
CA MET A 27 -7.05 24.79 -5.35
C MET A 27 -8.15 25.13 -6.38
N GLN A 28 -8.10 26.31 -6.99
CA GLN A 28 -9.03 26.69 -8.05
C GLN A 28 -8.84 25.83 -9.30
N TYR A 29 -7.59 25.47 -9.61
CA TYR A 29 -7.27 24.56 -10.72
C TYR A 29 -7.82 23.16 -10.46
N LEU A 30 -7.60 22.60 -9.26
CA LEU A 30 -8.15 21.31 -8.85
C LEU A 30 -9.67 21.27 -9.02
N VAL A 31 -10.39 22.29 -8.52
CA VAL A 31 -11.86 22.37 -8.65
C VAL A 31 -12.29 22.38 -10.13
N LYS A 32 -11.59 23.12 -10.99
CA LYS A 32 -11.89 23.11 -12.44
C LYS A 32 -11.69 21.74 -13.08
N CYS A 33 -10.61 21.03 -12.69
CA CYS A 33 -10.35 19.68 -13.19
C CYS A 33 -11.43 18.70 -12.77
N LEU A 34 -11.84 18.72 -11.51
CA LEU A 34 -12.93 17.87 -10.99
C LEU A 34 -14.26 18.17 -11.71
N GLN A 35 -14.59 19.45 -11.94
CA GLN A 35 -15.79 19.83 -12.69
C GLN A 35 -15.76 19.37 -14.17
N GLN A 36 -14.58 19.27 -14.78
CA GLN A 36 -14.45 18.74 -16.14
C GLN A 36 -14.67 17.23 -16.17
N ILE A 37 -14.18 16.51 -15.16
CA ILE A 37 -14.40 15.07 -15.00
C ILE A 37 -15.89 14.80 -14.81
N ASP A 38 -16.57 15.54 -13.94
CA ASP A 38 -18.01 15.37 -13.66
C ASP A 38 -18.89 15.60 -14.90
N LYS A 39 -18.48 16.50 -15.80
CA LYS A 39 -19.21 16.78 -17.04
C LYS A 39 -18.95 15.76 -18.16
N SER A 40 -17.87 15.00 -18.09
CA SER A 40 -17.62 13.93 -19.04
C SER A 40 -18.59 12.79 -18.70
N SER A 41 -19.53 12.50 -19.60
CA SER A 41 -20.45 11.37 -19.45
C SER A 41 -19.63 10.09 -19.43
N TYR A 42 -19.40 9.55 -18.25
CA TYR A 42 -18.88 8.19 -18.09
C TYR A 42 -20.03 7.23 -18.39
N SER A 43 -20.16 6.82 -19.64
CA SER A 43 -21.11 5.78 -20.05
C SER A 43 -20.74 4.39 -19.50
N ASP A 44 -19.47 4.22 -19.10
CA ASP A 44 -18.94 3.01 -18.53
C ASP A 44 -18.18 3.34 -17.25
N ILE A 45 -18.92 3.50 -16.15
CA ILE A 45 -18.30 3.37 -14.83
C ILE A 45 -17.95 1.90 -14.69
N CYS A 46 -16.74 1.54 -15.13
CA CYS A 46 -16.15 0.29 -14.73
C CYS A 46 -15.95 0.39 -13.21
N TYR A 47 -16.88 -0.14 -12.45
CA TYR A 47 -16.64 -0.39 -11.04
C TYR A 47 -15.45 -1.34 -11.01
N LEU A 48 -14.28 -0.80 -10.69
CA LEU A 48 -13.11 -1.62 -10.42
C LEU A 48 -13.56 -2.62 -9.36
N GLU A 49 -13.68 -3.88 -9.79
CA GLU A 49 -14.06 -4.96 -8.89
C GLU A 49 -13.26 -4.81 -7.60
N ASN A 50 -13.98 -4.75 -6.50
CA ASN A 50 -13.49 -4.64 -5.13
C ASN A 50 -12.01 -5.01 -5.01
N LYS A 51 -11.11 -4.02 -4.99
CA LYS A 51 -9.82 -4.23 -4.38
C LYS A 51 -10.14 -4.73 -2.98
N LYS A 52 -9.80 -5.98 -2.72
CA LYS A 52 -10.03 -6.63 -1.43
C LYS A 52 -9.66 -5.63 -0.35
N HIS A 53 -10.66 -5.19 0.43
CA HIS A 53 -10.35 -4.45 1.65
C HIS A 53 -9.27 -5.25 2.37
N MET A 54 -8.11 -4.62 2.57
CA MET A 54 -7.04 -5.27 3.32
C MET A 54 -7.61 -5.57 4.70
N PRO A 55 -7.87 -6.85 5.06
CA PRO A 55 -8.29 -7.15 6.41
C PRO A 55 -7.16 -6.68 7.32
N MET A 56 -7.53 -6.10 8.46
CA MET A 56 -6.55 -5.82 9.50
C MET A 56 -5.94 -7.15 9.94
N LEU A 57 -4.77 -7.48 9.41
CA LEU A 57 -4.04 -8.66 9.84
C LEU A 57 -3.56 -8.40 11.27
N THR A 58 -3.83 -9.34 12.19
CA THR A 58 -3.31 -9.25 13.54
C THR A 58 -1.85 -9.69 13.53
N PRO A 59 -0.88 -8.81 13.82
CA PRO A 59 0.52 -9.15 13.75
C PRO A 59 0.90 -10.16 14.85
N ILE A 60 1.71 -11.15 14.49
CA ILE A 60 2.31 -12.08 15.44
C ILE A 60 3.78 -11.71 15.60
N ILE A 61 4.08 -10.93 16.62
CA ILE A 61 5.43 -10.44 16.87
C ILE A 61 6.26 -11.53 17.53
N LYS A 62 7.39 -11.91 16.92
CA LYS A 62 8.34 -12.92 17.41
C LYS A 62 9.63 -12.33 17.96
N MET A 63 10.02 -11.17 17.46
CA MET A 63 11.16 -10.41 17.98
C MET A 63 10.89 -8.92 17.80
N SER A 64 11.67 -8.07 18.46
CA SER A 64 11.53 -6.64 18.30
C SER A 64 11.96 -6.21 16.89
N LEU A 65 11.38 -5.11 16.40
CA LEU A 65 11.72 -4.47 15.13
C LEU A 65 13.23 -4.23 14.99
N ARG A 66 13.85 -3.77 16.09
CA ARG A 66 15.29 -3.51 16.15
C ARG A 66 16.11 -4.79 16.01
N GLU A 67 15.74 -5.84 16.72
CA GLU A 67 16.44 -7.13 16.65
C GLU A 67 16.35 -7.70 15.23
N ALA A 68 15.16 -7.72 14.62
CA ALA A 68 14.97 -8.20 13.26
C ALA A 68 15.78 -7.37 12.25
N PHE A 69 15.80 -6.04 12.40
CA PHE A 69 16.51 -5.16 11.50
C PHE A 69 18.03 -5.41 11.48
N TYR A 70 18.62 -5.68 12.65
CA TYR A 70 20.07 -5.93 12.81
C TYR A 70 20.44 -7.42 12.74
N SER A 71 19.49 -8.32 12.62
CA SER A 71 19.74 -9.75 12.45
C SER A 71 20.37 -10.05 11.08
N LYS A 72 21.03 -11.21 11.01
CA LYS A 72 21.44 -11.74 9.71
C LYS A 72 20.19 -12.04 8.89
N LYS A 73 20.22 -11.64 7.64
CA LYS A 73 19.08 -11.78 6.72
C LYS A 73 19.39 -12.78 5.62
N GLU A 74 18.37 -13.41 5.11
CA GLU A 74 18.40 -14.19 3.89
C GLU A 74 17.19 -13.86 3.01
N THR A 75 17.38 -13.89 1.71
CA THR A 75 16.33 -13.69 0.71
C THR A 75 15.84 -15.03 0.25
N ILE A 76 14.57 -15.32 0.41
CA ILE A 76 13.96 -16.60 0.04
C ILE A 76 12.73 -16.40 -0.84
N PRO A 77 12.36 -17.39 -1.67
CA PRO A 77 11.09 -17.37 -2.39
C PRO A 77 9.91 -17.18 -1.43
N LYS A 78 8.92 -16.37 -1.81
CA LYS A 78 7.75 -16.07 -0.97
C LYS A 78 7.02 -17.31 -0.48
N ASP A 79 6.96 -18.37 -1.30
CA ASP A 79 6.27 -19.62 -0.95
C ASP A 79 6.96 -20.38 0.19
N LEU A 80 8.23 -20.10 0.44
CA LEU A 80 9.03 -20.65 1.55
C LEU A 80 9.07 -19.73 2.76
N ALA A 81 8.45 -18.56 2.69
CA ALA A 81 8.50 -17.55 3.75
C ALA A 81 7.50 -17.82 4.89
N ILE A 82 6.49 -18.67 4.68
CA ILE A 82 5.52 -19.01 5.72
C ILE A 82 6.23 -19.66 6.91
N GLY A 83 5.94 -19.15 8.11
CA GLY A 83 6.56 -19.60 9.35
C GLY A 83 7.92 -18.96 9.64
N ARG A 84 8.45 -18.13 8.74
CA ARG A 84 9.68 -17.37 8.95
C ARG A 84 9.35 -16.00 9.55
N ILE A 85 10.36 -15.33 10.06
CA ILE A 85 10.24 -13.98 10.64
C ILE A 85 10.67 -12.98 9.56
N SER A 86 9.81 -12.00 9.28
CA SER A 86 10.14 -10.93 8.32
C SER A 86 11.35 -10.12 8.79
N ALA A 87 12.23 -9.77 7.86
CA ALA A 87 13.37 -8.90 8.09
C ALA A 87 13.25 -7.57 7.32
N GLU A 88 12.14 -7.38 6.60
CA GLU A 88 11.87 -6.17 5.83
C GLU A 88 10.46 -5.63 6.09
N VAL A 89 10.25 -4.38 5.67
CA VAL A 89 8.92 -3.77 5.61
C VAL A 89 8.31 -4.06 4.25
N ILE A 90 7.14 -4.69 4.24
CA ILE A 90 6.34 -4.86 3.03
C ILE A 90 5.10 -3.98 3.18
N ALA A 91 4.90 -3.05 2.25
CA ALA A 91 3.81 -2.10 2.27
C ALA A 91 3.32 -1.81 0.86
N GLU A 92 2.00 -1.74 0.68
CA GLU A 92 1.42 -1.19 -0.55
C GLU A 92 1.50 0.34 -0.51
N CYS A 93 2.02 0.91 -1.56
CA CYS A 93 2.14 2.36 -1.70
C CYS A 93 1.53 2.81 -3.04
N PRO A 94 0.71 3.85 -3.07
CA PRO A 94 0.12 4.61 -1.96
C PRO A 94 -1.03 3.89 -1.26
N PRO A 95 -1.29 4.12 0.04
CA PRO A 95 -0.71 5.14 0.91
C PRO A 95 0.46 4.69 1.79
N GLY A 96 0.99 3.48 1.63
CA GLY A 96 2.11 2.98 2.43
C GLY A 96 1.67 2.28 3.73
N ILE A 97 0.57 1.52 3.67
CA ILE A 97 0.12 0.69 4.80
C ILE A 97 0.94 -0.57 4.86
N ALA A 98 1.62 -0.79 5.99
CA ALA A 98 2.44 -1.97 6.17
C ALA A 98 1.60 -3.25 6.26
N ILE A 99 1.97 -4.24 5.46
CA ILE A 99 1.42 -5.59 5.45
C ILE A 99 2.22 -6.47 6.41
N LEU A 100 3.55 -6.29 6.41
CA LEU A 100 4.50 -6.95 7.28
C LEU A 100 5.55 -5.95 7.77
N LEU A 101 5.91 -6.09 9.02
CA LEU A 101 7.03 -5.37 9.64
C LEU A 101 8.14 -6.35 10.04
N PRO A 102 9.39 -5.89 10.13
CA PRO A 102 10.47 -6.72 10.66
C PRO A 102 10.15 -7.23 12.07
N GLY A 103 10.38 -8.51 12.29
CA GLY A 103 10.09 -9.18 13.57
C GLY A 103 8.73 -9.87 13.66
N GLU A 104 7.89 -9.71 12.65
CA GLU A 104 6.60 -10.40 12.55
C GLU A 104 6.71 -11.77 11.89
N LEU A 105 5.89 -12.70 12.34
CA LEU A 105 5.77 -14.03 11.76
C LEU A 105 4.98 -13.94 10.45
N ILE A 106 5.55 -14.45 9.37
CA ILE A 106 4.86 -14.57 8.09
C ILE A 106 3.90 -15.76 8.15
N THR A 107 2.63 -15.51 7.86
CA THR A 107 1.56 -16.52 7.91
C THR A 107 0.85 -16.62 6.56
N GLU A 108 0.05 -17.65 6.38
CA GLU A 108 -0.75 -17.84 5.16
C GLU A 108 -1.67 -16.65 4.84
N SER A 109 -2.13 -15.93 5.87
CA SER A 109 -2.97 -14.75 5.68
C SER A 109 -2.27 -13.57 4.99
N HIS A 110 -0.94 -13.56 4.95
CA HIS A 110 -0.16 -12.55 4.23
C HIS A 110 -0.04 -12.86 2.72
N LEU A 111 -0.13 -14.14 2.31
CA LEU A 111 0.11 -14.57 0.92
C LEU A 111 -0.67 -13.78 -0.15
N PRO A 112 -1.96 -13.46 0.05
CA PRO A 112 -2.72 -12.69 -0.95
C PRO A 112 -2.16 -11.28 -1.22
N TYR A 113 -1.40 -10.73 -0.27
CA TYR A 113 -0.78 -9.41 -0.34
C TYR A 113 0.68 -9.45 -0.79
N LEU A 114 1.24 -10.64 -0.89
CA LEU A 114 2.60 -10.89 -1.37
C LEU A 114 2.63 -11.34 -2.83
N ALA A 115 1.52 -11.21 -3.54
CA ALA A 115 1.40 -11.71 -4.92
C ALA A 115 2.43 -11.10 -5.87
N ASP A 116 2.73 -9.81 -5.70
CA ASP A 116 3.65 -9.04 -6.55
C ASP A 116 5.13 -9.21 -6.17
N TYR A 117 5.41 -10.04 -5.15
CA TYR A 117 6.77 -10.32 -4.68
C TYR A 117 7.19 -11.72 -5.08
N ASP A 118 8.35 -11.88 -5.70
CA ASP A 118 8.94 -13.19 -5.98
C ASP A 118 9.78 -13.71 -4.81
N PHE A 119 10.44 -12.78 -4.11
CA PHE A 119 11.34 -13.06 -2.98
C PHE A 119 11.04 -12.15 -1.81
N ILE A 120 11.35 -12.61 -0.59
CA ILE A 120 11.16 -11.88 0.66
C ILE A 120 12.41 -12.01 1.52
N GLU A 121 12.81 -10.91 2.18
CA GLU A 121 13.86 -10.94 3.19
C GLU A 121 13.31 -11.44 4.54
N VAL A 122 13.96 -12.46 5.07
CA VAL A 122 13.62 -13.04 6.37
C VAL A 122 14.85 -13.09 7.27
N VAL A 123 14.61 -13.17 8.57
CA VAL A 123 15.67 -13.41 9.56
C VAL A 123 16.25 -14.81 9.33
N ALA A 124 17.59 -14.91 9.19
CA ALA A 124 18.30 -16.15 8.88
C ALA A 124 18.34 -17.14 10.07
#